data_9ce3090319fb5f1b346b54f2af745427
#
_entry.id   9ce3090319fb5f1b346b54f2af745427
#
_cell.length_a   1.000
_cell.length_b   1.000
_cell.length_c   1.000
_cell.angle_alpha   90.00
_cell.angle_beta   90.00
_cell.angle_gamma   90.00
#
_symmetry.space_group_name_H-M   'P 1'
#
loop_
_entity.id
_entity.type
_entity.pdbx_description
1 polymer ?
#
loop_
_entity_poly.entity_id
_entity_poly.type
_entity_poly.pdbx_seq_one_letter_code
_entity_poly.pdbx_strand_id
1 'polypeptide(L)'
;MKDAHLRIRPLLAALILLSFTAFGAKAQESGNEFLADLHDFRINNYLALDAFYAFSATSDTELLNRVVVGINSANDAMNSVVGSNSGVLSDEQVEELNRSFDSFKDLMRSNINEVRDRGYPDLRLMAELANQGQSMNDTATELYDLARESSGTETNPQVESARSAAVLMAQMMARYAARTHSSVSQTFQGAANEVSLDQQALMFDELLAQARS
;
A
#
# COMPACT_ATOMS: atom_id res chain seq x y z
N MET A 1 40.90 35.84 36.50
CA MET A 1 40.43 35.32 35.21
C MET A 1 40.48 33.79 35.14
N LYS A 2 39.92 33.05 36.14
CA LYS A 2 39.95 31.57 36.15
C LYS A 2 38.58 30.90 36.18
N ASP A 3 37.48 31.63 36.24
CA ASP A 3 36.12 31.04 36.43
C ASP A 3 35.24 31.00 35.17
N ALA A 4 35.74 31.53 34.03
CA ALA A 4 34.96 31.56 32.77
C ALA A 4 34.93 30.20 32.04
N HIS A 5 35.95 29.37 32.21
CA HIS A 5 36.07 28.08 31.52
C HIS A 5 35.19 26.95 32.12
N LEU A 6 34.76 27.10 33.37
CA LEU A 6 34.01 26.05 34.06
C LEU A 6 32.51 26.05 33.71
N ARG A 7 31.97 27.17 33.21
CA ARG A 7 30.53 27.30 32.83
C ARG A 7 30.24 26.95 31.37
N ILE A 8 31.24 26.85 30.51
CA ILE A 8 31.07 26.55 29.08
C ILE A 8 30.89 25.04 28.85
N ARG A 9 31.50 24.18 29.68
CA ARG A 9 31.41 22.72 29.54
C ARG A 9 29.99 22.15 29.70
N PRO A 10 29.16 22.55 30.69
CA PRO A 10 27.78 22.06 30.76
C PRO A 10 26.86 22.62 29.65
N LEU A 11 27.13 23.82 29.15
CA LEU A 11 26.38 24.42 28.03
C LEU A 11 26.67 23.70 26.71
N LEU A 12 27.91 23.29 26.45
CA LEU A 12 28.28 22.49 25.28
C LEU A 12 27.69 21.08 25.35
N ALA A 13 27.69 20.46 26.53
CA ALA A 13 27.07 19.14 26.72
C ALA A 13 25.53 19.20 26.55
N ALA A 14 24.88 20.26 27.02
CA ALA A 14 23.43 20.48 26.81
C ALA A 14 23.09 20.74 25.35
N LEU A 15 23.93 21.45 24.59
CA LEU A 15 23.74 21.72 23.17
C LEU A 15 23.88 20.45 22.32
N ILE A 16 24.81 19.55 22.67
CA ILE A 16 24.99 18.25 22.00
C ILE A 16 23.82 17.33 22.30
N LEU A 17 23.29 17.31 23.53
CA LEU A 17 22.11 16.53 23.89
C LEU A 17 20.85 17.02 23.18
N LEU A 18 20.67 18.33 23.01
CA LEU A 18 19.54 18.93 22.27
C LEU A 18 19.61 18.62 20.76
N SER A 19 20.79 18.52 20.17
CA SER A 19 20.92 18.16 18.75
C SER A 19 20.56 16.69 18.49
N PHE A 20 20.83 15.77 19.40
CA PHE A 20 20.45 14.36 19.26
C PHE A 20 18.92 14.15 19.36
N THR A 21 18.22 14.92 20.18
CA THR A 21 16.75 14.83 20.28
C THR A 21 16.03 15.40 19.05
N ALA A 22 16.60 16.42 18.39
CA ALA A 22 16.05 17.00 17.18
C ALA A 22 16.19 16.06 15.94
N PHE A 23 17.26 15.27 15.88
CA PHE A 23 17.43 14.26 14.83
C PHE A 23 16.49 13.06 15.03
N GLY A 24 16.25 12.63 16.26
CA GLY A 24 15.31 11.54 16.57
C GLY A 24 13.86 11.89 16.22
N ALA A 25 13.42 13.10 16.49
CA ALA A 25 12.06 13.54 16.17
C ALA A 25 11.79 13.61 14.66
N LYS A 26 12.75 14.10 13.86
CA LYS A 26 12.65 14.13 12.40
C LYS A 26 12.68 12.73 11.77
N ALA A 27 13.48 11.81 12.28
CA ALA A 27 13.54 10.45 11.78
C ALA A 27 12.23 9.69 12.07
N GLN A 28 11.61 9.92 13.22
CA GLN A 28 10.34 9.32 13.58
C GLN A 28 9.17 9.87 12.73
N GLU A 29 9.15 11.16 12.45
CA GLU A 29 8.16 11.80 11.59
C GLU A 29 8.27 11.26 10.15
N SER A 30 9.47 11.20 9.61
CA SER A 30 9.76 10.65 8.27
C SER A 30 9.40 9.15 8.16
N GLY A 31 9.67 8.34 9.18
CA GLY A 31 9.28 6.93 9.19
C GLY A 31 7.77 6.72 9.19
N ASN A 32 7.02 7.56 9.91
CA ASN A 32 5.56 7.50 9.92
C ASN A 32 4.94 7.93 8.58
N GLU A 33 5.52 8.93 7.91
CA GLU A 33 5.10 9.39 6.60
C GLU A 33 5.33 8.29 5.55
N PHE A 34 6.52 7.68 5.53
CA PHE A 34 6.84 6.57 4.64
C PHE A 34 5.88 5.37 4.80
N LEU A 35 5.53 5.00 6.04
CA LEU A 35 4.54 3.95 6.30
C LEU A 35 3.13 4.35 5.87
N ALA A 36 2.77 5.62 5.96
CA ALA A 36 1.49 6.12 5.45
C ALA A 36 1.42 6.03 3.92
N ASP A 37 2.48 6.43 3.23
CA ASP A 37 2.58 6.35 1.76
C ASP A 37 2.49 4.91 1.26
N LEU A 38 3.21 3.96 1.88
CA LEU A 38 3.09 2.53 1.55
C LEU A 38 1.69 1.98 1.83
N HIS A 39 1.04 2.43 2.90
CA HIS A 39 -0.32 2.06 3.22
C HIS A 39 -1.30 2.56 2.16
N ASP A 40 -1.21 3.82 1.76
CA ASP A 40 -2.05 4.43 0.73
C ASP A 40 -1.83 3.76 -0.63
N PHE A 41 -0.58 3.42 -0.97
CA PHE A 41 -0.28 2.64 -2.17
C PHE A 41 -1.03 1.30 -2.18
N ARG A 42 -0.98 0.53 -1.09
CA ARG A 42 -1.66 -0.77 -0.97
C ARG A 42 -3.17 -0.66 -1.14
N ILE A 43 -3.81 0.32 -0.51
CA ILE A 43 -5.26 0.52 -0.60
C ILE A 43 -5.67 0.90 -2.01
N ASN A 44 -5.01 1.90 -2.61
CA ASN A 44 -5.42 2.45 -3.90
C ASN A 44 -5.28 1.45 -5.04
N ASN A 45 -4.32 0.52 -4.98
CA ASN A 45 -4.22 -0.58 -5.94
C ASN A 45 -5.43 -1.52 -5.89
N TYR A 46 -5.90 -1.90 -4.69
CA TYR A 46 -7.11 -2.72 -4.57
C TYR A 46 -8.37 -1.98 -5.00
N LEU A 47 -8.48 -0.67 -4.68
CA LEU A 47 -9.60 0.15 -5.13
C LEU A 47 -9.63 0.31 -6.66
N ALA A 48 -8.47 0.41 -7.30
CA ALA A 48 -8.38 0.42 -8.77
C ALA A 48 -8.83 -0.93 -9.36
N LEU A 49 -8.45 -2.06 -8.78
CA LEU A 49 -8.90 -3.39 -9.19
C LEU A 49 -10.41 -3.57 -9.00
N ASP A 50 -10.97 -3.18 -7.85
CA ASP A 50 -12.41 -3.22 -7.58
C ASP A 50 -13.19 -2.47 -8.67
N ALA A 51 -12.82 -1.23 -8.92
CA ALA A 51 -13.44 -0.39 -9.95
C ALA A 51 -13.27 -0.99 -11.35
N PHE A 52 -12.10 -1.58 -11.67
CA PHE A 52 -11.85 -2.20 -12.97
C PHE A 52 -12.74 -3.43 -13.20
N TYR A 53 -12.90 -4.31 -12.22
CA TYR A 53 -13.78 -5.47 -12.38
C TYR A 53 -15.22 -5.06 -12.64
N ALA A 54 -15.72 -4.05 -11.93
CA ALA A 54 -17.05 -3.50 -12.17
C ALA A 54 -17.17 -2.83 -13.56
N PHE A 55 -16.15 -2.06 -13.97
CA PHE A 55 -16.06 -1.46 -15.31
C PHE A 55 -16.06 -2.53 -16.41
N SER A 56 -15.31 -3.61 -16.24
CA SER A 56 -15.17 -4.68 -17.24
C SER A 56 -16.49 -5.38 -17.56
N ALA A 57 -17.44 -5.37 -16.63
CA ALA A 57 -18.77 -5.96 -16.82
C ALA A 57 -19.80 -5.01 -17.41
N THR A 58 -19.65 -3.70 -17.20
CA THR A 58 -20.67 -2.71 -17.53
C THR A 58 -20.29 -1.71 -18.59
N SER A 59 -18.97 -1.54 -18.82
CA SER A 59 -18.37 -0.48 -19.65
C SER A 59 -18.77 0.94 -19.20
N ASP A 60 -19.14 1.11 -17.91
CA ASP A 60 -19.57 2.39 -17.35
C ASP A 60 -18.41 3.37 -17.23
N THR A 61 -18.59 4.58 -17.76
CA THR A 61 -17.58 5.64 -17.76
C THR A 61 -17.26 6.13 -16.34
N GLU A 62 -18.22 6.15 -15.41
CA GLU A 62 -18.00 6.55 -14.03
C GLU A 62 -17.08 5.54 -13.32
N LEU A 63 -17.30 4.24 -13.56
CA LEU A 63 -16.41 3.21 -13.04
C LEU A 63 -15.01 3.30 -13.65
N LEU A 64 -14.88 3.61 -14.94
CA LEU A 64 -13.56 3.89 -15.55
C LEU A 64 -12.88 5.10 -14.90
N ASN A 65 -13.60 6.16 -14.61
CA ASN A 65 -13.06 7.30 -13.89
C ASN A 65 -12.54 6.91 -12.49
N ARG A 66 -13.26 6.01 -11.79
CA ARG A 66 -12.80 5.48 -10.49
C ARG A 66 -11.51 4.65 -10.63
N VAL A 67 -11.35 3.88 -11.71
CA VAL A 67 -10.07 3.19 -12.00
C VAL A 67 -8.95 4.22 -12.14
N VAL A 68 -9.17 5.27 -12.93
CA VAL A 68 -8.18 6.34 -13.15
C VAL A 68 -7.81 7.04 -11.84
N VAL A 69 -8.80 7.35 -11.00
CA VAL A 69 -8.56 7.95 -9.67
C VAL A 69 -7.72 7.02 -8.81
N GLY A 70 -8.06 5.73 -8.73
CA GLY A 70 -7.30 4.74 -7.94
C GLY A 70 -5.85 4.62 -8.41
N ILE A 71 -5.63 4.51 -9.72
CA ILE A 71 -4.28 4.43 -10.32
C ILE A 71 -3.48 5.71 -10.05
N ASN A 72 -4.09 6.90 -10.19
CA ASN A 72 -3.39 8.15 -9.93
C ASN A 72 -3.02 8.29 -8.45
N SER A 73 -3.94 7.95 -7.53
CA SER A 73 -3.67 7.98 -6.09
C SER A 73 -2.57 6.98 -5.70
N ALA A 74 -2.56 5.78 -6.29
CA ALA A 74 -1.49 4.82 -6.10
C ALA A 74 -0.14 5.33 -6.66
N ASN A 75 -0.16 6.01 -7.81
CA ASN A 75 1.03 6.61 -8.40
C ASN A 75 1.60 7.74 -7.55
N ASP A 76 0.75 8.60 -7.00
CA ASP A 76 1.16 9.67 -6.10
C ASP A 76 1.77 9.09 -4.82
N ALA A 77 1.15 8.06 -4.23
CA ALA A 77 1.68 7.34 -3.08
C ALA A 77 3.04 6.68 -3.40
N MET A 78 3.20 6.02 -4.57
CA MET A 78 4.47 5.42 -4.98
C MET A 78 5.57 6.48 -5.17
N ASN A 79 5.25 7.62 -5.76
CA ASN A 79 6.19 8.74 -5.89
C ASN A 79 6.63 9.26 -4.52
N SER A 80 5.70 9.34 -3.56
CA SER A 80 6.02 9.70 -2.17
C SER A 80 6.92 8.65 -1.52
N VAL A 81 6.65 7.35 -1.69
CA VAL A 81 7.51 6.26 -1.20
C VAL A 81 8.94 6.40 -1.75
N VAL A 82 9.10 6.64 -3.05
CA VAL A 82 10.42 6.86 -3.68
C VAL A 82 11.10 8.10 -3.10
N GLY A 83 10.35 9.19 -2.91
CA GLY A 83 10.88 10.47 -2.42
C GLY A 83 11.20 10.50 -0.92
N SER A 84 10.46 9.75 -0.10
CA SER A 84 10.60 9.71 1.36
C SER A 84 11.49 8.56 1.86
N ASN A 85 12.01 7.69 0.97
CA ASN A 85 12.89 6.58 1.33
C ASN A 85 14.25 7.10 1.84
N SER A 86 14.32 7.38 3.12
CA SER A 86 15.55 7.81 3.82
C SER A 86 16.40 6.62 4.32
N GLY A 87 16.42 5.51 3.57
CA GLY A 87 17.15 4.30 3.94
C GLY A 87 16.38 3.35 4.86
N VAL A 88 15.05 3.52 4.98
CA VAL A 88 14.16 2.58 5.69
C VAL A 88 14.10 1.25 4.95
N LEU A 89 14.00 1.30 3.63
CA LEU A 89 14.16 0.17 2.71
C LEU A 89 15.39 0.41 1.82
N SER A 90 15.93 -0.65 1.22
CA SER A 90 16.97 -0.49 0.20
C SER A 90 16.38 0.13 -1.06
N ASP A 91 17.20 0.90 -1.80
CA ASP A 91 16.78 1.48 -3.08
C ASP A 91 16.32 0.41 -4.06
N GLU A 92 16.96 -0.78 -4.05
CA GLU A 92 16.59 -1.92 -4.89
C GLU A 92 15.17 -2.43 -4.59
N GLN A 93 14.77 -2.50 -3.31
CA GLN A 93 13.42 -2.91 -2.90
C GLN A 93 12.36 -1.91 -3.39
N VAL A 94 12.63 -0.63 -3.25
CA VAL A 94 11.72 0.44 -3.70
C VAL A 94 11.62 0.45 -5.23
N GLU A 95 12.74 0.30 -5.94
CA GLU A 95 12.75 0.22 -7.41
C GLU A 95 12.04 -1.04 -7.93
N GLU A 96 12.14 -2.18 -7.25
CA GLU A 96 11.43 -3.40 -7.64
C GLU A 96 9.93 -3.23 -7.49
N LEU A 97 9.46 -2.65 -6.36
CA LEU A 97 8.05 -2.33 -6.18
C LEU A 97 7.56 -1.36 -7.26
N ASN A 98 8.32 -0.32 -7.57
CA ASN A 98 7.96 0.64 -8.62
C ASN A 98 7.87 -0.01 -10.00
N ARG A 99 8.82 -0.88 -10.38
CA ARG A 99 8.76 -1.65 -11.65
C ARG A 99 7.54 -2.59 -11.69
N SER A 100 7.22 -3.22 -10.56
CA SER A 100 6.03 -4.06 -10.43
C SER A 100 4.74 -3.26 -10.63
N PHE A 101 4.71 -2.04 -10.11
CA PHE A 101 3.58 -1.12 -10.31
C PHE A 101 3.48 -0.62 -11.76
N ASP A 102 4.60 -0.35 -12.44
CA ASP A 102 4.59 0.00 -13.87
C ASP A 102 3.99 -1.12 -14.70
N SER A 103 4.39 -2.37 -14.44
CA SER A 103 3.81 -3.54 -15.10
C SER A 103 2.30 -3.68 -14.83
N PHE A 104 1.86 -3.42 -13.61
CA PHE A 104 0.44 -3.42 -13.24
C PHE A 104 -0.34 -2.33 -14.01
N LYS A 105 0.20 -1.11 -14.11
CA LYS A 105 -0.42 0.00 -14.88
C LYS A 105 -0.55 -0.35 -16.37
N ASP A 106 0.45 -0.98 -16.96
CA ASP A 106 0.44 -1.38 -18.36
C ASP A 106 -0.58 -2.49 -18.63
N LEU A 107 -0.69 -3.48 -17.75
CA LEU A 107 -1.72 -4.51 -17.81
C LEU A 107 -3.13 -3.91 -17.62
N MET A 108 -3.30 -2.98 -16.69
CA MET A 108 -4.56 -2.27 -16.48
C MET A 108 -4.99 -1.52 -17.73
N ARG A 109 -4.07 -0.75 -18.32
CA ARG A 109 -4.32 -0.02 -19.59
C ARG A 109 -4.71 -0.95 -20.72
N SER A 110 -4.00 -2.07 -20.88
CA SER A 110 -4.29 -3.06 -21.91
C SER A 110 -5.68 -3.66 -21.74
N ASN A 111 -6.06 -4.03 -20.52
CA ASN A 111 -7.38 -4.55 -20.20
C ASN A 111 -8.50 -3.52 -20.44
N ILE A 112 -8.29 -2.26 -20.06
CA ILE A 112 -9.25 -1.17 -20.33
C ILE A 112 -9.49 -1.02 -21.84
N ASN A 113 -8.42 -1.05 -22.64
CA ASN A 113 -8.53 -0.93 -24.09
C ASN A 113 -9.32 -2.11 -24.69
N GLU A 114 -9.09 -3.35 -24.25
CA GLU A 114 -9.88 -4.51 -24.69
C GLU A 114 -11.38 -4.32 -24.43
N VAL A 115 -11.74 -3.89 -23.21
CA VAL A 115 -13.15 -3.62 -22.87
C VAL A 115 -13.73 -2.51 -23.73
N ARG A 116 -12.99 -1.43 -23.99
CA ARG A 116 -13.45 -0.30 -24.80
C ARG A 116 -13.61 -0.65 -26.28
N ASP A 117 -12.69 -1.44 -26.82
CA ASP A 117 -12.63 -1.75 -28.24
C ASP A 117 -13.59 -2.90 -28.61
N ARG A 118 -13.74 -3.89 -27.72
CA ARG A 118 -14.53 -5.11 -27.98
C ARG A 118 -15.84 -5.19 -27.22
N GLY A 119 -16.01 -4.37 -26.17
CA GLY A 119 -17.16 -4.42 -25.27
C GLY A 119 -17.08 -5.52 -24.20
N TYR A 120 -15.99 -6.27 -24.15
CA TYR A 120 -15.75 -7.34 -23.15
C TYR A 120 -14.24 -7.53 -22.90
N PRO A 121 -13.85 -8.00 -21.71
CA PRO A 121 -12.46 -8.20 -21.36
C PRO A 121 -11.85 -9.43 -22.03
N ASP A 122 -10.54 -9.41 -22.29
CA ASP A 122 -9.76 -10.60 -22.61
C ASP A 122 -9.44 -11.35 -21.30
N LEU A 123 -9.86 -12.63 -21.22
CA LEU A 123 -9.72 -13.43 -20.00
C LEU A 123 -8.28 -13.69 -19.60
N ARG A 124 -7.36 -13.82 -20.55
CA ARG A 124 -5.94 -14.02 -20.29
C ARG A 124 -5.33 -12.75 -19.70
N LEU A 125 -5.59 -11.59 -20.33
CA LEU A 125 -5.10 -10.31 -19.81
C LEU A 125 -5.68 -9.99 -18.43
N MET A 126 -6.95 -10.34 -18.16
CA MET A 126 -7.53 -10.20 -16.82
C MET A 126 -6.82 -11.09 -15.80
N ALA A 127 -6.52 -12.33 -16.15
CA ALA A 127 -5.78 -13.23 -15.26
C ALA A 127 -4.36 -12.72 -14.99
N GLU A 128 -3.68 -12.20 -16.01
CA GLU A 128 -2.36 -11.59 -15.87
C GLU A 128 -2.41 -10.35 -14.95
N LEU A 129 -3.40 -9.46 -15.14
CA LEU A 129 -3.60 -8.29 -14.29
C LEU A 129 -3.85 -8.67 -12.83
N ALA A 130 -4.68 -9.67 -12.61
CA ALA A 130 -5.00 -10.12 -11.27
C ALA A 130 -3.79 -10.73 -10.56
N ASN A 131 -3.03 -11.59 -11.23
CA ASN A 131 -1.80 -12.18 -10.69
C ASN A 131 -0.76 -11.10 -10.40
N GLN A 132 -0.58 -10.14 -11.31
CA GLN A 132 0.33 -9.01 -11.13
C GLN A 132 -0.10 -8.15 -9.93
N GLY A 133 -1.40 -7.83 -9.84
CA GLY A 133 -1.96 -7.05 -8.72
C GLY A 133 -1.78 -7.76 -7.38
N GLN A 134 -2.01 -9.06 -7.31
CA GLN A 134 -1.80 -9.86 -6.10
C GLN A 134 -0.32 -9.85 -5.71
N SER A 135 0.59 -10.24 -6.60
CA SER A 135 2.03 -10.30 -6.32
C SER A 135 2.57 -8.94 -5.87
N MET A 136 2.18 -7.86 -6.54
CA MET A 136 2.59 -6.50 -6.20
C MET A 136 2.10 -6.09 -4.79
N ASN A 137 0.85 -6.37 -4.46
CA ASN A 137 0.31 -6.03 -3.14
C ASN A 137 0.88 -6.89 -2.01
N ASP A 138 1.22 -8.16 -2.29
CA ASP A 138 1.94 -9.02 -1.35
C ASP A 138 3.33 -8.45 -1.07
N THR A 139 4.10 -8.09 -2.12
CA THR A 139 5.39 -7.41 -1.98
C THR A 139 5.26 -6.10 -1.21
N ALA A 140 4.29 -5.25 -1.53
CA ALA A 140 4.06 -3.99 -0.81
C ALA A 140 3.73 -4.21 0.66
N THR A 141 3.06 -5.33 1.01
CA THR A 141 2.75 -5.71 2.38
C THR A 141 4.01 -6.15 3.13
N GLU A 142 4.83 -6.99 2.51
CA GLU A 142 6.13 -7.41 3.08
C GLU A 142 7.05 -6.21 3.32
N LEU A 143 7.12 -5.28 2.35
CA LEU A 143 7.92 -4.06 2.49
C LEU A 143 7.37 -3.12 3.57
N TYR A 144 6.05 -3.03 3.73
CA TYR A 144 5.42 -2.29 4.83
C TYR A 144 5.82 -2.84 6.20
N ASP A 145 5.75 -4.17 6.37
CA ASP A 145 6.11 -4.82 7.63
C ASP A 145 7.60 -4.66 7.92
N LEU A 146 8.46 -4.83 6.92
CA LEU A 146 9.90 -4.61 7.03
C LEU A 146 10.23 -3.15 7.39
N ALA A 147 9.58 -2.19 6.75
CA ALA A 147 9.75 -0.76 7.04
C ALA A 147 9.32 -0.42 8.47
N ARG A 148 8.19 -0.97 8.93
CA ARG A 148 7.71 -0.80 10.29
C ARG A 148 8.72 -1.32 11.33
N GLU A 149 9.29 -2.49 11.09
CA GLU A 149 10.30 -3.10 11.98
C GLU A 149 11.63 -2.32 11.96
N SER A 150 12.04 -1.85 10.78
CA SER A 150 13.34 -1.19 10.56
C SER A 150 13.36 0.27 10.99
N SER A 151 12.22 0.97 10.94
CA SER A 151 12.14 2.40 11.23
C SER A 151 12.41 2.75 12.70
N GLY A 152 12.37 1.76 13.61
CA GLY A 152 12.44 1.99 15.06
C GLY A 152 11.32 2.89 15.59
N THR A 153 10.31 3.16 14.77
CA THR A 153 9.15 3.98 15.11
C THR A 153 8.19 3.13 15.92
N GLU A 154 7.90 3.54 17.16
CA GLU A 154 6.80 2.96 17.92
C GLU A 154 5.48 3.35 17.24
N THR A 155 4.94 2.44 16.44
CA THR A 155 3.62 2.61 15.85
C THR A 155 2.55 2.28 16.90
N ASN A 156 1.50 3.11 16.97
CA ASN A 156 0.38 2.82 17.84
C ASN A 156 -0.34 1.53 17.37
N PRO A 157 -0.46 0.49 18.20
CA PRO A 157 -1.10 -0.78 17.82
C PRO A 157 -2.52 -0.62 17.28
N GLN A 158 -3.28 0.34 17.78
CA GLN A 158 -4.63 0.63 17.31
C GLN A 158 -4.62 1.20 15.89
N VAL A 159 -3.64 2.07 15.57
CA VAL A 159 -3.45 2.62 14.22
C VAL A 159 -3.06 1.51 13.25
N GLU A 160 -2.16 0.61 13.64
CA GLU A 160 -1.74 -0.51 12.80
C GLU A 160 -2.88 -1.50 12.55
N SER A 161 -3.69 -1.80 13.57
CA SER A 161 -4.88 -2.62 13.42
C SER A 161 -5.90 -1.97 12.48
N ALA A 162 -6.10 -0.64 12.58
CA ALA A 162 -6.97 0.10 11.68
C ALA A 162 -6.45 0.12 10.22
N ARG A 163 -5.14 0.30 10.03
CA ARG A 163 -4.48 0.23 8.71
C ARG A 163 -4.64 -1.16 8.09
N SER A 164 -4.38 -2.21 8.87
CA SER A 164 -4.54 -3.59 8.41
C SER A 164 -5.99 -3.91 8.06
N ALA A 165 -6.95 -3.45 8.85
CA ALA A 165 -8.38 -3.59 8.55
C ALA A 165 -8.75 -2.86 7.23
N ALA A 166 -8.24 -1.66 7.00
CA ALA A 166 -8.53 -0.90 5.77
C ALA A 166 -8.00 -1.61 4.51
N VAL A 167 -6.77 -2.14 4.55
CA VAL A 167 -6.20 -2.93 3.43
C VAL A 167 -6.99 -4.21 3.21
N LEU A 168 -7.33 -4.94 4.27
CA LEU A 168 -8.11 -6.18 4.17
C LEU A 168 -9.50 -5.91 3.59
N MET A 169 -10.17 -4.81 3.96
CA MET A 169 -11.44 -4.40 3.38
C MET A 169 -11.30 -4.13 1.88
N ALA A 170 -10.29 -3.34 1.47
CA ALA A 170 -10.05 -3.04 0.06
C ALA A 170 -9.77 -4.32 -0.77
N GLN A 171 -8.99 -5.26 -0.21
CA GLN A 171 -8.77 -6.57 -0.81
C GLN A 171 -10.06 -7.38 -0.96
N MET A 172 -10.89 -7.44 0.10
CA MET A 172 -12.18 -8.13 0.06
C MET A 172 -13.11 -7.52 -0.99
N MET A 173 -13.16 -6.20 -1.13
CA MET A 173 -13.95 -5.52 -2.16
C MET A 173 -13.49 -5.93 -3.56
N ALA A 174 -12.21 -5.86 -3.86
CA ALA A 174 -11.65 -6.27 -5.16
C ALA A 174 -11.95 -7.74 -5.46
N ARG A 175 -11.80 -8.63 -4.48
CA ARG A 175 -12.11 -10.07 -4.63
C ARG A 175 -13.61 -10.32 -4.84
N TYR A 176 -14.45 -9.59 -4.14
CA TYR A 176 -15.91 -9.68 -4.32
C TYR A 176 -16.31 -9.18 -5.72
N ALA A 177 -15.77 -8.05 -6.17
CA ALA A 177 -15.99 -7.51 -7.51
C ALA A 177 -15.51 -8.48 -8.59
N ALA A 178 -14.35 -9.09 -8.45
CA ALA A 178 -13.85 -10.12 -9.35
C ALA A 178 -14.81 -11.30 -9.46
N ARG A 179 -15.38 -11.77 -8.35
CA ARG A 179 -16.34 -12.89 -8.34
C ARG A 179 -17.68 -12.53 -8.93
N THR A 180 -18.14 -11.30 -8.73
CA THR A 180 -19.48 -10.84 -9.13
C THR A 180 -19.50 -10.39 -10.58
N HIS A 181 -18.43 -9.75 -11.05
CA HIS A 181 -18.41 -9.04 -12.33
C HIS A 181 -17.53 -9.71 -13.39
N SER A 182 -16.66 -10.66 -13.02
CA SER A 182 -15.78 -11.28 -14.01
C SER A 182 -16.15 -12.74 -14.25
N SER A 183 -16.19 -13.14 -15.53
CA SER A 183 -16.27 -14.54 -15.94
C SER A 183 -15.00 -15.34 -15.60
N VAL A 184 -13.96 -14.68 -15.11
CA VAL A 184 -12.71 -15.25 -14.63
C VAL A 184 -12.86 -15.83 -13.20
N SER A 185 -13.99 -15.64 -12.55
CA SER A 185 -14.26 -16.13 -11.19
C SER A 185 -13.95 -17.63 -11.00
N GLN A 186 -14.06 -18.43 -12.06
CA GLN A 186 -13.70 -19.85 -12.04
C GLN A 186 -12.18 -20.08 -12.07
N THR A 187 -11.39 -19.16 -12.62
CA THR A 187 -9.92 -19.27 -12.69
C THR A 187 -9.27 -18.82 -11.37
N PHE A 188 -9.94 -17.90 -10.66
CA PHE A 188 -9.48 -17.38 -9.36
C PHE A 188 -9.79 -18.31 -8.16
N GLN A 189 -10.55 -19.37 -8.35
CA GLN A 189 -10.79 -20.36 -7.29
C GLN A 189 -9.60 -21.30 -7.03
N GLY A 190 -8.47 -21.09 -7.70
CA GLY A 190 -7.41 -22.09 -7.81
C GLY A 190 -6.11 -21.84 -7.05
N ALA A 191 -5.92 -20.77 -6.32
CA ALA A 191 -4.80 -20.72 -5.37
C ALA A 191 -5.18 -21.54 -4.13
N ALA A 192 -4.69 -22.77 -4.04
CA ALA A 192 -5.00 -23.73 -2.98
C ALA A 192 -4.70 -23.25 -1.55
N ASN A 193 -4.12 -22.05 -1.40
CA ASN A 193 -3.73 -21.43 -0.13
C ASN A 193 -4.46 -20.10 0.14
N GLU A 194 -5.47 -19.75 -0.66
CA GLU A 194 -6.13 -18.45 -0.51
C GLU A 194 -7.17 -18.47 0.61
N VAL A 195 -7.01 -17.56 1.58
CA VAL A 195 -7.98 -17.36 2.68
C VAL A 195 -9.36 -17.03 2.11
N SER A 196 -10.41 -17.72 2.54
CA SER A 196 -11.77 -17.48 2.05
C SER A 196 -12.30 -16.10 2.47
N LEU A 197 -13.29 -15.54 1.74
CA LEU A 197 -13.90 -14.25 2.11
C LEU A 197 -14.53 -14.30 3.51
N ASP A 198 -15.10 -15.43 3.91
CA ASP A 198 -15.69 -15.60 5.25
C ASP A 198 -14.60 -15.54 6.34
N GLN A 199 -13.45 -16.17 6.10
CA GLN A 199 -12.30 -16.08 7.02
C GLN A 199 -11.71 -14.67 7.04
N GLN A 200 -11.63 -13.99 5.90
CA GLN A 200 -11.21 -12.59 5.84
C GLN A 200 -12.17 -11.67 6.61
N ALA A 201 -13.48 -11.92 6.56
CA ALA A 201 -14.45 -11.17 7.35
C ALA A 201 -14.23 -11.34 8.87
N LEU A 202 -13.92 -12.55 9.33
CA LEU A 202 -13.57 -12.79 10.74
C LEU A 202 -12.28 -12.05 11.15
N MET A 203 -11.24 -12.10 10.30
CA MET A 203 -10.01 -11.35 10.53
C MET A 203 -10.24 -9.84 10.59
N PHE A 204 -11.13 -9.33 9.73
CA PHE A 204 -11.51 -7.92 9.72
C PHE A 204 -12.20 -7.51 11.04
N ASP A 205 -13.12 -8.32 11.55
CA ASP A 205 -13.79 -8.07 12.84
C ASP A 205 -12.79 -8.07 14.01
N GLU A 206 -11.80 -8.97 14.02
CA GLU A 206 -10.73 -9.00 15.02
C GLU A 206 -9.87 -7.73 14.95
N LEU A 207 -9.45 -7.29 13.76
CA LEU A 207 -8.68 -6.06 13.57
C LEU A 207 -9.46 -4.83 14.03
N LEU A 208 -10.76 -4.75 13.75
CA LEU A 208 -11.62 -3.67 14.23
C LEU A 208 -11.76 -3.68 15.76
N ALA A 209 -11.83 -4.83 16.38
CA ALA A 209 -11.88 -4.95 17.84
C ALA A 209 -10.57 -4.44 18.47
N GLN A 210 -9.41 -4.80 17.89
CA GLN A 210 -8.10 -4.31 18.31
C GLN A 210 -7.93 -2.79 18.11
N ALA A 211 -8.44 -2.24 17.00
CA ALA A 211 -8.36 -0.81 16.72
C ALA A 211 -9.21 0.04 17.71
N ARG A 212 -10.19 -0.56 18.41
CA ARG A 212 -11.07 0.10 19.37
C ARG A 212 -10.65 -0.08 20.83
N SER A 213 -9.71 -0.98 21.12
CA SER A 213 -9.26 -1.29 22.48
C SER A 213 -8.26 -0.26 23.02
#